data_aeedd8539d26b3dca14336348765266a
#
_entry.id   aeedd8539d26b3dca14336348765266a
#
_cell.length_a   1.000
_cell.length_b   1.000
_cell.length_c   1.000
_cell.angle_alpha   90.00
_cell.angle_beta   90.00
_cell.angle_gamma   90.00
#
_symmetry.space_group_name_H-M   'P 1'
#
loop_
_entity.id
_entity.type
_entity.pdbx_description
1 polymer ?
#
loop_
_entity_poly.entity_id
_entity_poly.type
_entity_poly.pdbx_seq_one_letter_code
_entity_poly.pdbx_strand_id
1 'polypeptide(L)'
;MKDYKEVGYVYILTNPSFREDWVKIGKSSRPVDVRSKELDNTAVPLPFEIFATIKTAKYNEVEKLVHKNIDRLSDLRIRQNREFFNVAPQVALDIFYDIANLIDDAEVTVY
;
A
#
# COMPACT_ATOMS: atom_id res chain seq x y z
N MET A 1 12.10 -29.45 5.08
CA MET A 1 11.77 -28.84 4.08
C MET A 1 11.78 -27.43 4.27
N LYS A 2 11.99 -26.75 3.32
CA LYS A 2 12.16 -25.50 3.47
C LYS A 2 10.98 -24.81 3.34
N ASP A 3 10.71 -23.90 4.05
CA ASP A 3 9.60 -23.08 3.94
C ASP A 3 9.93 -21.91 3.17
N TYR A 4 9.69 -21.98 1.89
CA TYR A 4 9.86 -20.82 1.14
C TYR A 4 8.58 -20.08 1.21
N LYS A 5 8.60 -18.95 1.80
CA LYS A 5 7.47 -18.06 1.76
C LYS A 5 7.73 -17.07 0.66
N GLU A 6 6.81 -16.96 -0.24
CA GLU A 6 6.95 -15.97 -1.28
C GLU A 6 6.83 -14.58 -0.67
N VAL A 7 7.79 -13.75 -0.99
CA VAL A 7 7.77 -12.38 -0.55
C VAL A 7 6.85 -11.59 -1.46
N GLY A 8 6.05 -10.75 -0.86
CA GLY A 8 5.18 -9.85 -1.61
C GLY A 8 5.37 -8.43 -1.11
N TYR A 9 4.46 -7.56 -1.53
CA TYR A 9 4.58 -6.13 -1.28
C TYR A 9 3.25 -5.57 -0.86
N VAL A 10 3.30 -4.65 0.11
CA VAL A 10 2.18 -3.76 0.39
C VAL A 10 2.63 -2.39 -0.07
N TYR A 11 1.78 -1.67 -0.79
CA TYR A 11 2.20 -0.43 -1.42
C TYR A 11 1.25 0.71 -1.14
N ILE A 12 1.81 1.91 -1.15
CA ILE A 12 1.05 3.15 -1.16
C ILE A 12 1.22 3.76 -2.54
N LEU A 13 0.14 3.93 -3.26
CA LEU A 13 0.16 4.58 -4.56
C LEU A 13 -0.56 5.91 -4.48
N THR A 14 -0.02 6.87 -5.21
CA THR A 14 -0.67 8.16 -5.39
C THR A 14 -0.96 8.33 -6.87
N ASN A 15 -1.76 9.32 -7.19
CA ASN A 15 -2.08 9.62 -8.59
C ASN A 15 -2.35 11.11 -8.71
N PRO A 16 -1.76 11.78 -9.70
CA PRO A 16 -1.98 13.22 -9.85
C PRO A 16 -3.44 13.61 -9.99
N SER A 17 -4.31 12.68 -10.39
CA SER A 17 -5.73 12.93 -10.48
C SER A 17 -6.43 12.90 -9.12
N PHE A 18 -5.75 12.39 -8.08
CA PHE A 18 -6.35 12.27 -6.76
C PHE A 18 -6.16 13.59 -6.03
N ARG A 19 -7.00 13.78 -5.04
CA ARG A 19 -6.77 14.86 -4.09
C ARG A 19 -5.49 14.53 -3.32
N GLU A 20 -4.86 15.55 -2.77
CA GLU A 20 -3.58 15.38 -2.08
C GLU A 20 -3.64 14.38 -0.94
N ASP A 21 -4.82 14.24 -0.33
CA ASP A 21 -4.98 13.40 0.83
C ASP A 21 -5.57 12.03 0.48
N TRP A 22 -5.54 11.63 -0.77
CA TRP A 22 -6.02 10.32 -1.15
C TRP A 22 -4.87 9.41 -1.54
N VAL A 23 -4.94 8.16 -1.12
CA VAL A 23 -3.95 7.15 -1.48
C VAL A 23 -4.66 5.85 -1.80
N LYS A 24 -3.98 5.01 -2.57
CA LYS A 24 -4.41 3.65 -2.78
C LYS A 24 -3.43 2.75 -2.03
N ILE A 25 -3.93 1.84 -1.21
CA ILE A 25 -3.10 0.90 -0.47
C ILE A 25 -3.56 -0.50 -0.82
N GLY A 26 -2.65 -1.27 -1.38
CA GLY A 26 -2.95 -2.62 -1.79
C GLY A 26 -1.75 -3.51 -1.61
N LYS A 27 -1.85 -4.72 -2.14
CA LYS A 27 -0.78 -5.70 -2.04
C LYS A 27 -0.57 -6.37 -3.37
N SER A 28 0.62 -6.95 -3.54
CA SER A 28 0.96 -7.68 -4.75
C SER A 28 2.00 -8.73 -4.41
N SER A 29 1.91 -9.88 -5.06
CA SER A 29 2.96 -10.90 -4.96
C SER A 29 4.07 -10.63 -5.96
N ARG A 30 3.98 -9.56 -6.75
CA ARG A 30 4.97 -9.18 -7.74
C ARG A 30 5.51 -7.80 -7.42
N PRO A 31 6.66 -7.43 -7.95
CA PRO A 31 7.18 -6.08 -7.74
C PRO A 31 6.14 -5.02 -8.12
N VAL A 32 6.09 -3.99 -7.31
CA VAL A 32 5.02 -2.99 -7.41
C VAL A 32 5.07 -2.21 -8.72
N ASP A 33 6.24 -2.01 -9.27
CA ASP A 33 6.34 -1.30 -10.54
C ASP A 33 5.56 -2.01 -11.64
N VAL A 34 5.56 -3.35 -11.64
CA VAL A 34 4.78 -4.12 -12.60
C VAL A 34 3.30 -3.96 -12.30
N ARG A 35 2.93 -4.03 -11.02
CA ARG A 35 1.55 -3.87 -10.60
C ARG A 35 1.04 -2.47 -10.95
N SER A 36 1.86 -1.47 -10.75
CA SER A 36 1.52 -0.09 -11.05
C SER A 36 1.23 0.09 -12.54
N LYS A 37 2.04 -0.53 -13.38
CA LYS A 37 1.82 -0.47 -14.82
C LYS A 37 0.51 -1.14 -15.21
N GLU A 38 0.15 -2.21 -14.56
CA GLU A 38 -1.13 -2.86 -14.82
C GLU A 38 -2.29 -1.95 -14.46
N LEU A 39 -2.15 -1.18 -13.39
CA LEU A 39 -3.19 -0.26 -12.98
C LEU A 39 -3.34 0.90 -13.97
N ASP A 40 -2.28 1.23 -14.69
CA ASP A 40 -2.33 2.28 -15.69
C ASP A 40 -3.25 1.93 -16.86
N ASN A 41 -3.59 0.66 -16.99
CA ASN A 41 -4.50 0.24 -18.05
C ASN A 41 -5.96 0.39 -17.68
N THR A 42 -6.25 0.96 -16.55
CA THR A 42 -7.63 1.19 -16.13
C THR A 42 -8.08 2.55 -16.65
N ALA A 43 -9.27 2.96 -16.29
CA ALA A 43 -9.81 4.23 -16.73
C ALA A 43 -9.23 5.45 -16.02
N VAL A 44 -8.15 5.27 -15.29
CA VAL A 44 -7.51 6.36 -14.57
C VAL A 44 -6.79 7.26 -15.58
N PRO A 45 -7.05 8.57 -15.57
CA PRO A 45 -6.48 9.45 -16.59
C PRO A 45 -4.97 9.65 -16.52
N LEU A 46 -4.38 9.50 -15.33
CA LEU A 46 -2.94 9.66 -15.18
C LEU A 46 -2.39 8.44 -14.45
N PRO A 47 -1.13 8.07 -14.71
CA PRO A 47 -0.57 6.87 -14.11
C PRO A 47 -0.41 7.00 -12.60
N PHE A 48 -0.48 5.87 -11.92
CA PHE A 48 -0.19 5.81 -10.50
C PHE A 48 1.30 5.98 -10.28
N GLU A 49 1.62 6.61 -9.16
CA GLU A 49 3.00 6.74 -8.71
C GLU A 49 3.17 5.98 -7.42
N ILE A 50 4.29 5.28 -7.28
CA ILE A 50 4.57 4.53 -6.07
C ILE A 50 5.14 5.50 -5.04
N PHE A 51 4.48 5.63 -3.90
CA PHE A 51 4.97 6.49 -2.84
C PHE A 51 5.89 5.70 -1.90
N ALA A 52 5.48 4.50 -1.52
CA ALA A 52 6.28 3.65 -0.64
C ALA A 52 5.80 2.21 -0.72
N THR A 53 6.66 1.28 -0.33
CA THR A 53 6.30 -0.13 -0.25
C THR A 53 6.84 -0.76 1.02
N ILE A 54 6.19 -1.85 1.47
CA ILE A 54 6.76 -2.77 2.44
C ILE A 54 6.93 -4.11 1.74
N LYS A 55 8.16 -4.66 1.78
CA LYS A 55 8.44 -5.97 1.23
C LYS A 55 8.50 -6.95 2.38
N THR A 56 7.67 -7.99 2.34
CA THR A 56 7.61 -8.97 3.43
C THR A 56 6.91 -10.23 2.97
N ALA A 57 7.28 -11.37 3.55
CA ALA A 57 6.54 -12.61 3.32
C ALA A 57 5.14 -12.56 3.94
N LYS A 58 4.92 -11.65 4.88
CA LYS A 58 3.64 -11.50 5.57
C LYS A 58 2.77 -10.41 4.97
N TYR A 59 2.87 -10.21 3.68
CA TYR A 59 2.21 -9.07 3.04
C TYR A 59 0.68 -9.09 3.18
N ASN A 60 0.07 -10.27 3.26
CA ASN A 60 -1.38 -10.33 3.48
C ASN A 60 -1.76 -9.77 4.84
N GLU A 61 -1.04 -10.18 5.87
CA GLU A 61 -1.30 -9.71 7.23
C GLU A 61 -0.97 -8.24 7.38
N VAL A 62 0.12 -7.80 6.75
CA VAL A 62 0.55 -6.41 6.83
C VAL A 62 -0.48 -5.51 6.17
N GLU A 63 -0.99 -5.91 5.01
CA GLU A 63 -2.01 -5.10 4.36
C GLU A 63 -3.24 -4.93 5.26
N LYS A 64 -3.67 -6.00 5.89
CA LYS A 64 -4.82 -5.93 6.79
C LYS A 64 -4.56 -5.00 7.97
N LEU A 65 -3.35 -5.05 8.51
CA LEU A 65 -3.00 -4.18 9.62
C LEU A 65 -2.97 -2.71 9.19
N VAL A 66 -2.44 -2.44 8.01
CA VAL A 66 -2.41 -1.08 7.49
C VAL A 66 -3.84 -0.55 7.33
N HIS A 67 -4.71 -1.33 6.70
CA HIS A 67 -6.09 -0.93 6.50
C HIS A 67 -6.78 -0.66 7.82
N LYS A 68 -6.57 -1.53 8.79
CA LYS A 68 -7.19 -1.39 10.10
C LYS A 68 -6.73 -0.13 10.82
N ASN A 69 -5.44 0.16 10.74
CA ASN A 69 -4.90 1.35 11.38
C ASN A 69 -5.41 2.62 10.73
N ILE A 70 -5.53 2.62 9.42
CA ILE A 70 -6.06 3.79 8.72
C ILE A 70 -7.53 3.99 9.05
N ASP A 71 -8.30 2.92 9.12
CA ASP A 71 -9.71 3.01 9.47
C ASP A 71 -9.90 3.61 10.86
N ARG A 72 -8.98 3.36 11.77
CA ARG A 72 -9.06 3.93 13.11
C ARG A 72 -8.75 5.41 13.14
N LEU A 73 -7.88 5.87 12.24
CA LEU A 73 -7.50 7.28 12.21
C LEU A 73 -8.49 8.13 11.44
N SER A 74 -9.19 7.51 10.50
CA SER A 74 -10.05 8.26 9.62
C SER A 74 -11.26 7.41 9.37
N ASP A 75 -12.42 7.88 9.49
CA ASP A 75 -13.61 7.12 9.18
C ASP A 75 -13.87 7.11 7.68
N LEU A 76 -12.90 7.51 6.89
CA LEU A 76 -13.17 7.84 5.51
C LEU A 76 -12.57 6.90 4.50
N ARG A 77 -12.88 5.62 4.61
CA ARG A 77 -12.60 4.71 3.53
C ARG A 77 -13.56 5.04 2.39
N ILE A 78 -13.01 5.15 1.21
CA ILE A 78 -13.83 5.45 0.04
C ILE A 78 -14.58 4.19 -0.34
N ARG A 79 -15.89 4.28 -0.37
CA ARG A 79 -16.73 3.10 -0.43
C ARG A 79 -16.64 2.26 -1.68
N GLN A 80 -16.46 2.86 -2.83
CA GLN A 80 -16.46 2.12 -4.07
C GLN A 80 -15.28 1.21 -4.22
N ASN A 81 -14.21 1.47 -3.47
CA ASN A 81 -13.03 0.67 -3.60
C ASN A 81 -12.34 0.57 -2.26
N ARG A 82 -12.22 -0.64 -1.76
CA ARG A 82 -11.70 -0.87 -0.43
C ARG A 82 -10.22 -0.57 -0.27
N GLU A 83 -9.52 -0.32 -1.37
CA GLU A 83 -8.10 0.00 -1.32
C GLU A 83 -7.84 1.51 -1.34
N PHE A 84 -8.84 2.34 -1.53
CA PHE A 84 -8.67 3.78 -1.54
C PHE A 84 -9.01 4.38 -0.20
N PHE A 85 -8.16 5.30 0.27
CA PHE A 85 -8.30 5.90 1.59
C PHE A 85 -8.09 7.40 1.51
N ASN A 86 -8.83 8.12 2.32
CA ASN A 86 -8.73 9.57 2.40
C ASN A 86 -7.77 9.93 3.53
N VAL A 87 -6.49 9.69 3.32
CA VAL A 87 -5.43 10.07 4.25
C VAL A 87 -4.26 10.59 3.44
N ALA A 88 -3.49 11.47 4.04
CA ALA A 88 -2.29 11.98 3.38
C ALA A 88 -1.27 10.86 3.22
N PRO A 89 -0.50 10.84 2.12
CA PRO A 89 0.52 9.81 1.92
C PRO A 89 1.51 9.70 3.07
N GLN A 90 1.88 10.80 3.68
CA GLN A 90 2.83 10.77 4.79
C GLN A 90 2.25 10.04 6.01
N VAL A 91 0.96 10.20 6.26
CA VAL A 91 0.30 9.50 7.37
C VAL A 91 0.33 7.99 7.11
N ALA A 92 0.04 7.59 5.88
CA ALA A 92 0.10 6.18 5.50
C ALA A 92 1.54 5.64 5.64
N LEU A 93 2.53 6.44 5.28
CA LEU A 93 3.94 6.03 5.43
C LEU A 93 4.31 5.85 6.89
N ASP A 94 3.84 6.73 7.75
CA ASP A 94 4.11 6.61 9.19
C ASP A 94 3.52 5.30 9.73
N ILE A 95 2.35 4.93 9.26
CA ILE A 95 1.75 3.65 9.63
C ILE A 95 2.60 2.49 9.11
N PHE A 96 3.14 2.61 7.91
CA PHE A 96 4.03 1.60 7.35
C PHE A 96 5.23 1.38 8.27
N TYR A 97 5.85 2.44 8.73
CA TYR A 97 7.00 2.31 9.62
C TYR A 97 6.62 1.67 10.95
N ASP A 98 5.48 2.05 11.51
CA ASP A 98 5.04 1.49 12.77
C ASP A 98 4.81 -0.01 12.65
N ILE A 99 4.19 -0.45 11.57
CA ILE A 99 3.91 -1.86 11.35
C ILE A 99 5.20 -2.61 11.02
N ALA A 100 6.06 -2.02 10.21
CA ALA A 100 7.32 -2.68 9.84
C ALA A 100 8.19 -2.96 11.06
N ASN A 101 8.11 -2.10 12.08
CA ASN A 101 8.86 -2.31 13.31
C ASN A 101 8.40 -3.56 14.07
N LEU A 102 7.22 -4.06 13.78
CA LEU A 102 6.67 -5.23 14.45
C LEU A 102 6.85 -6.51 13.64
N ILE A 103 7.35 -6.41 12.42
CA ILE A 103 7.45 -7.54 11.50
C ILE A 103 8.93 -7.80 11.20
N ASP A 104 9.36 -9.03 11.44
CA ASP A 104 10.78 -9.39 11.34
C ASP A 104 11.41 -9.09 9.99
N ASP A 105 10.71 -9.39 8.93
CA ASP A 105 11.29 -9.32 7.59
C ASP A 105 10.80 -8.15 6.76
N ALA A 106 10.13 -7.20 7.40
CA ALA A 106 9.55 -6.10 6.65
C ALA A 106 10.60 -5.06 6.28
N GLU A 107 10.62 -4.66 5.02
CA GLU A 107 11.51 -3.62 4.53
C GLU A 107 10.69 -2.53 3.89
N VAL A 108 10.81 -1.32 4.40
CA VAL A 108 10.12 -0.16 3.83
C VAL A 108 11.02 0.53 2.83
N THR A 109 10.49 0.80 1.65
CA THR A 109 11.20 1.58 0.64
C THR A 109 10.33 2.79 0.29
N VAL A 110 10.94 3.97 0.32
CA VAL A 110 10.26 5.21 -0.06
C VAL A 110 10.79 5.63 -1.41
N TYR A 111 9.92 5.98 -2.31
CA TYR A 111 10.30 6.33 -3.68
C TYR A 111 10.32 7.83 -3.93
#